data_b0d441fbef73f499081968113534937b
#
_entry.id   b0d441fbef73f499081968113534937b
#
_cell.length_a   1.000
_cell.length_b   1.000
_cell.length_c   1.000
_cell.angle_alpha   90.00
_cell.angle_beta   90.00
_cell.angle_gamma   90.00
#
_symmetry.space_group_name_H-M   'P 1'
#
loop_
_entity.id
_entity.type
_entity.pdbx_description
1 polymer ?
#
loop_
_entity_poly.entity_id
_entity_poly.type
_entity_poly.pdbx_seq_one_letter_code
_entity_poly.pdbx_strand_id
1 'polypeptide(L)'
;QTTFSRDSAFYVDQFTSTQVPMMTIVCNTASSDGKEPKIIYQENINDLHPYKPFIGSHADSEIGFVQSHDETKIYYKLTKPAKTATKTPIIVYVYGGPGVQKVKNEWSSMVVQLFAQNGFGVLELDNRGSSNRGRSFEQPIYKSLGGVEIEDQLLGLDMLKEIDWADSENVGIFGHSYGGYMTLMGLCQSTRFCAGVSVAPVSDWRLYDTHYTERYMGLPIDNEEGYAKSNVINQIHTLKSPLLLMHGMADDNVL
;
A
#
# COMPACT_ATOMS: atom_id res chain seq x y z
N GLN A 1 -1.06 17.40 6.53
CA GLN A 1 -1.50 18.35 5.48
C GLN A 1 -1.50 19.76 6.06
N THR A 2 -0.79 20.70 5.41
CA THR A 2 -0.65 22.06 5.89
C THR A 2 -1.45 23.02 5.00
N THR A 3 -2.26 23.88 5.62
CA THR A 3 -3.07 24.88 4.93
C THR A 3 -2.83 26.26 5.57
N PHE A 4 -2.46 27.24 4.77
CA PHE A 4 -2.22 28.63 5.23
C PHE A 4 -3.48 29.46 5.21
N SER A 5 -3.59 30.42 6.16
CA SER A 5 -4.57 31.48 6.10
C SER A 5 -4.31 32.39 4.89
N ARG A 6 -5.32 33.15 4.47
CA ARG A 6 -5.24 33.99 3.27
C ARG A 6 -4.14 35.07 3.32
N ASP A 7 -3.86 35.57 4.52
CA ASP A 7 -2.77 36.53 4.82
C ASP A 7 -1.46 35.86 5.22
N SER A 8 -1.42 34.52 5.19
CA SER A 8 -0.28 33.71 5.66
C SER A 8 0.16 33.96 7.11
N ALA A 9 -0.66 34.61 7.93
CA ALA A 9 -0.35 34.89 9.32
C ALA A 9 -0.44 33.64 10.21
N PHE A 10 -1.24 32.66 9.79
CA PHE A 10 -1.42 31.37 10.46
C PHE A 10 -1.38 30.23 9.47
N TYR A 11 -1.04 29.05 9.96
CA TYR A 11 -1.29 27.80 9.24
C TYR A 11 -1.93 26.77 10.16
N VAL A 12 -2.75 25.94 9.55
CA VAL A 12 -3.30 24.73 10.16
C VAL A 12 -2.49 23.55 9.63
N ASP A 13 -1.99 22.71 10.53
CA ASP A 13 -1.33 21.48 10.16
C ASP A 13 -2.08 20.28 10.74
N GLN A 14 -2.41 19.33 9.86
CA GLN A 14 -3.00 18.07 10.21
C GLN A 14 -1.99 16.98 9.96
N PHE A 15 -1.61 16.26 10.99
CA PHE A 15 -0.59 15.22 10.91
C PHE A 15 -0.93 14.02 11.80
N THR A 16 -0.23 12.94 11.53
CA THR A 16 -0.23 11.70 12.27
C THR A 16 1.16 11.07 12.15
N SER A 17 1.46 10.07 12.94
CA SER A 17 2.64 9.23 12.79
C SER A 17 2.32 7.79 13.18
N THR A 18 3.27 6.88 13.04
CA THR A 18 3.10 5.49 13.52
C THR A 18 2.84 5.41 15.02
N GLN A 19 3.18 6.46 15.79
CA GLN A 19 3.02 6.52 17.25
C GLN A 19 1.92 7.49 17.71
N VAL A 20 1.44 8.36 16.81
CA VAL A 20 0.51 9.44 17.16
C VAL A 20 -0.72 9.37 16.27
N PRO A 21 -1.92 9.16 16.84
CA PRO A 21 -3.19 9.33 16.13
C PRO A 21 -3.32 10.72 15.53
N MET A 22 -4.36 10.95 14.73
CA MET A 22 -4.55 12.21 14.03
C MET A 22 -4.59 13.40 14.98
N MET A 23 -3.80 14.43 14.66
CA MET A 23 -3.75 15.70 15.38
C MET A 23 -3.87 16.87 14.40
N THR A 24 -4.58 17.91 14.81
CA THR A 24 -4.68 19.18 14.06
C THR A 24 -4.24 20.32 14.98
N ILE A 25 -3.28 21.10 14.51
CA ILE A 25 -2.74 22.23 15.25
C ILE A 25 -2.87 23.52 14.43
N VAL A 26 -2.89 24.66 15.12
CA VAL A 26 -2.75 26.01 14.52
C VAL A 26 -1.45 26.64 15.01
N CYS A 27 -0.69 27.13 14.06
CA CYS A 27 0.56 27.85 14.32
C CYS A 27 0.48 29.26 13.74
N ASN A 28 1.08 30.23 14.45
CA ASN A 28 1.30 31.57 13.95
C ASN A 28 2.63 31.62 13.19
N THR A 29 2.62 32.07 11.93
CA THR A 29 3.82 32.13 11.09
C THR A 29 4.85 33.17 11.55
N ALA A 30 4.40 34.22 12.25
CA ALA A 30 5.25 35.28 12.78
C ALA A 30 5.81 34.98 14.19
N SER A 31 5.49 33.82 14.76
CA SER A 31 5.91 33.43 16.12
C SER A 31 7.36 32.99 16.14
N SER A 32 8.29 33.96 16.21
CA SER A 32 9.70 33.69 16.53
C SER A 32 9.92 33.46 18.04
N ASP A 33 8.88 33.63 18.86
CA ASP A 33 8.90 33.62 20.31
C ASP A 33 8.60 32.28 20.97
N GLY A 34 8.69 31.19 20.20
CA GLY A 34 8.60 29.83 20.72
C GLY A 34 7.24 29.46 21.34
N LYS A 35 6.17 30.21 20.97
CA LYS A 35 4.82 29.84 21.41
C LYS A 35 4.44 28.48 20.83
N GLU A 36 4.06 27.61 21.71
CA GLU A 36 3.59 26.27 21.36
C GLU A 36 2.39 26.32 20.41
N PRO A 37 2.33 25.41 19.41
CA PRO A 37 1.18 25.29 18.55
C PRO A 37 -0.10 25.10 19.38
N LYS A 38 -1.19 25.75 18.99
CA LYS A 38 -2.48 25.50 19.60
C LYS A 38 -3.09 24.23 19.02
N ILE A 39 -3.29 23.20 19.84
CA ILE A 39 -4.03 22.00 19.43
C ILE A 39 -5.51 22.37 19.27
N ILE A 40 -6.07 22.14 18.08
CA ILE A 40 -7.50 22.33 17.80
C ILE A 40 -8.24 20.98 17.87
N TYR A 41 -7.59 19.90 17.43
CA TYR A 41 -8.11 18.57 17.48
C TYR A 41 -6.98 17.58 17.79
N GLN A 42 -7.26 16.65 18.66
CA GLN A 42 -6.43 15.48 18.91
C GLN A 42 -7.35 14.29 19.09
N GLU A 43 -7.15 13.26 18.27
CA GLU A 43 -7.87 12.01 18.48
C GLU A 43 -7.45 11.40 19.81
N ASN A 44 -8.40 11.36 20.73
CA ASN A 44 -8.15 10.87 22.08
C ASN A 44 -8.79 9.49 22.24
N ILE A 45 -7.96 8.47 22.36
CA ILE A 45 -8.41 7.09 22.57
C ILE A 45 -8.70 6.89 24.07
N ASN A 46 -9.74 7.59 24.57
CA ASN A 46 -10.25 7.46 25.94
C ASN A 46 -11.18 6.24 26.08
N ASP A 47 -11.73 6.05 27.28
CA ASP A 47 -12.54 4.89 27.60
C ASP A 47 -13.84 4.74 26.77
N LEU A 48 -14.31 5.81 26.13
CA LEU A 48 -15.47 5.82 25.24
C LEU A 48 -15.11 5.59 23.77
N HIS A 49 -13.82 5.61 23.43
CA HIS A 49 -13.38 5.45 22.06
C HIS A 49 -13.51 4.00 21.59
N PRO A 50 -14.10 3.69 20.42
CA PRO A 50 -14.30 2.31 19.94
C PRO A 50 -13.00 1.49 19.84
N TYR A 51 -11.87 2.14 19.59
CA TYR A 51 -10.55 1.50 19.49
C TYR A 51 -9.88 1.26 20.86
N LYS A 52 -10.41 1.82 21.96
CA LYS A 52 -9.82 1.70 23.30
C LYS A 52 -9.53 0.26 23.74
N PRO A 53 -10.46 -0.72 23.51
CA PRO A 53 -10.20 -2.11 23.88
C PRO A 53 -8.98 -2.74 23.18
N PHE A 54 -8.58 -2.19 22.04
CA PHE A 54 -7.54 -2.73 21.17
C PHE A 54 -6.20 -1.99 21.29
N ILE A 55 -6.14 -0.82 21.97
CA ILE A 55 -4.94 0.00 22.05
C ILE A 55 -3.75 -0.73 22.69
N GLY A 56 -4.01 -1.59 23.67
CA GLY A 56 -2.96 -2.38 24.32
C GLY A 56 -2.33 -3.48 23.45
N SER A 57 -2.96 -3.77 22.31
CA SER A 57 -2.49 -4.72 21.29
C SER A 57 -2.21 -4.02 19.96
N HIS A 58 -2.15 -2.68 19.94
CA HIS A 58 -1.76 -1.92 18.74
C HIS A 58 -0.37 -2.34 18.31
N ALA A 59 -0.27 -2.80 17.07
CA ALA A 59 0.97 -3.31 16.52
C ALA A 59 1.83 -2.17 15.97
N ASP A 60 3.09 -2.17 16.34
CA ASP A 60 4.07 -1.19 15.86
C ASP A 60 4.50 -1.50 14.43
N SER A 61 4.80 -0.44 13.71
CA SER A 61 5.31 -0.51 12.33
C SER A 61 6.66 0.15 12.22
N GLU A 62 7.56 -0.47 11.47
CA GLU A 62 8.83 0.10 11.07
C GLU A 62 8.84 0.42 9.57
N ILE A 63 9.57 1.47 9.20
CA ILE A 63 9.76 1.90 7.82
C ILE A 63 11.22 1.69 7.45
N GLY A 64 11.45 1.00 6.34
CA GLY A 64 12.77 0.74 5.79
C GLY A 64 12.76 0.81 4.27
N PHE A 65 13.86 0.37 3.66
CA PHE A 65 13.95 0.21 2.22
C PHE A 65 14.80 -0.99 1.84
N VAL A 66 14.54 -1.54 0.67
CA VAL A 66 15.41 -2.47 -0.05
C VAL A 66 15.92 -1.82 -1.32
N GLN A 67 17.02 -2.29 -1.88
CA GLN A 67 17.54 -1.80 -3.16
C GLN A 67 17.17 -2.76 -4.28
N SER A 68 16.64 -2.24 -5.37
CA SER A 68 16.48 -2.98 -6.62
C SER A 68 17.81 -3.14 -7.35
N HIS A 69 17.84 -3.92 -8.44
CA HIS A 69 19.04 -4.14 -9.23
C HIS A 69 19.65 -2.87 -9.84
N ASP A 70 18.85 -1.85 -10.06
CA ASP A 70 19.25 -0.53 -10.57
C ASP A 70 19.50 0.49 -9.44
N GLU A 71 19.73 0.00 -8.21
CA GLU A 71 19.99 0.79 -7.01
C GLU A 71 18.82 1.69 -6.55
N THR A 72 17.64 1.57 -7.17
CA THR A 72 16.45 2.30 -6.74
C THR A 72 16.02 1.83 -5.35
N LYS A 73 15.76 2.78 -4.45
CA LYS A 73 15.24 2.47 -3.10
C LYS A 73 13.75 2.18 -3.17
N ILE A 74 13.37 0.98 -2.82
CA ILE A 74 12.00 0.51 -2.70
C ILE A 74 11.65 0.52 -1.22
N TYR A 75 10.81 1.46 -0.80
CA TYR A 75 10.46 1.63 0.61
C TYR A 75 9.35 0.67 1.02
N TYR A 76 9.45 0.18 2.25
CA TYR A 76 8.43 -0.67 2.86
C TYR A 76 8.04 -0.18 4.25
N LYS A 77 6.87 -0.57 4.69
CA LYS A 77 6.41 -0.50 6.07
C LYS A 77 6.05 -1.91 6.52
N LEU A 78 6.72 -2.39 7.56
CA LEU A 78 6.52 -3.71 8.12
C LEU A 78 5.90 -3.58 9.51
N THR A 79 4.70 -4.14 9.67
CA THR A 79 3.98 -4.17 10.94
C THR A 79 4.15 -5.53 11.58
N LYS A 80 4.72 -5.54 12.79
CA LYS A 80 4.93 -6.75 13.58
C LYS A 80 3.74 -6.97 14.52
N PRO A 81 3.10 -8.16 14.56
CA PRO A 81 2.03 -8.41 15.51
C PRO A 81 2.52 -8.35 16.96
N ALA A 82 1.67 -7.83 17.87
CA ALA A 82 2.00 -7.70 19.29
C ALA A 82 2.35 -9.05 19.95
N LYS A 83 1.76 -10.13 19.47
CA LYS A 83 2.09 -11.50 19.88
C LYS A 83 2.69 -12.23 18.69
N THR A 84 4.00 -12.38 18.68
CA THR A 84 4.72 -13.13 17.65
C THR A 84 4.94 -14.58 18.08
N ALA A 85 4.65 -15.52 17.18
CA ALA A 85 5.23 -16.85 17.19
C ALA A 85 6.68 -16.80 16.71
N THR A 86 7.42 -17.90 16.82
CA THR A 86 8.82 -18.00 16.36
C THR A 86 8.93 -17.77 14.85
N LYS A 87 7.87 -18.10 14.10
CA LYS A 87 7.70 -17.83 12.67
C LYS A 87 6.26 -17.34 12.48
N THR A 88 6.13 -16.11 12.04
CA THR A 88 4.84 -15.42 11.86
C THR A 88 4.53 -15.29 10.38
N PRO A 89 3.37 -15.81 9.90
CA PRO A 89 2.98 -15.65 8.51
C PRO A 89 2.76 -14.18 8.15
N ILE A 90 3.03 -13.84 6.91
CA ILE A 90 3.01 -12.45 6.43
C ILE A 90 1.85 -12.25 5.44
N ILE A 91 1.21 -11.10 5.52
CA ILE A 91 0.30 -10.61 4.49
C ILE A 91 0.96 -9.42 3.81
N VAL A 92 1.20 -9.52 2.50
CA VAL A 92 1.51 -8.36 1.66
C VAL A 92 0.22 -7.62 1.40
N TYR A 93 0.06 -6.44 2.00
CA TYR A 93 -1.09 -5.57 1.77
C TYR A 93 -0.76 -4.57 0.67
N VAL A 94 -1.03 -4.96 -0.57
CA VAL A 94 -0.62 -4.24 -1.77
C VAL A 94 -1.69 -3.28 -2.27
N TYR A 95 -1.27 -2.12 -2.77
CA TYR A 95 -1.98 -1.35 -3.77
C TYR A 95 -1.17 -1.32 -5.07
N GLY A 96 0.05 -0.79 -5.04
CA GLY A 96 1.03 -0.86 -6.11
C GLY A 96 0.80 0.05 -7.31
N GLY A 97 -0.38 0.67 -7.41
CA GLY A 97 -0.77 1.45 -8.58
C GLY A 97 -0.30 2.91 -8.56
N PRO A 98 -0.33 3.55 -9.74
CA PRO A 98 0.06 4.94 -9.88
C PRO A 98 -0.85 5.89 -9.09
N GLY A 99 -0.29 7.03 -8.70
CA GLY A 99 -1.01 8.05 -7.94
C GLY A 99 -1.19 7.74 -6.46
N VAL A 100 -0.74 6.58 -5.96
CA VAL A 100 -0.88 6.17 -4.56
C VAL A 100 0.48 5.87 -3.94
N GLN A 101 0.64 6.32 -2.70
CA GLN A 101 1.76 5.99 -1.81
C GLN A 101 1.20 5.26 -0.59
N LYS A 102 1.63 4.03 -0.33
CA LYS A 102 1.24 3.23 0.83
C LYS A 102 2.16 3.43 2.03
N VAL A 103 3.45 3.53 1.76
CA VAL A 103 4.46 3.67 2.82
C VAL A 103 4.55 5.10 3.29
N LYS A 104 3.91 5.37 4.42
CA LYS A 104 3.84 6.69 5.06
C LYS A 104 4.09 6.55 6.55
N ASN A 105 4.68 7.59 7.13
CA ASN A 105 4.73 7.72 8.59
C ASN A 105 3.37 8.23 9.08
N GLU A 106 2.42 7.31 9.18
CA GLU A 106 1.05 7.59 9.64
C GLU A 106 0.54 6.50 10.57
N TRP A 107 -0.44 6.83 11.40
CA TRP A 107 -1.15 5.88 12.24
C TRP A 107 -1.69 4.72 11.42
N SER A 108 -1.42 3.50 11.84
CA SER A 108 -1.76 2.30 11.06
C SER A 108 -3.26 2.19 10.81
N SER A 109 -3.63 1.80 9.60
CA SER A 109 -5.02 1.56 9.24
C SER A 109 -5.62 0.40 10.07
N MET A 110 -6.94 0.44 10.27
CA MET A 110 -7.65 -0.63 11.00
C MET A 110 -7.50 -2.00 10.34
N VAL A 111 -7.36 -2.06 9.01
CA VAL A 111 -7.13 -3.31 8.28
C VAL A 111 -5.78 -3.92 8.65
N VAL A 112 -4.72 -3.12 8.67
CA VAL A 112 -3.38 -3.56 9.10
C VAL A 112 -3.41 -4.04 10.54
N GLN A 113 -4.07 -3.29 11.45
CA GLN A 113 -4.21 -3.68 12.85
C GLN A 113 -5.04 -4.95 13.02
N LEU A 114 -6.10 -5.14 12.23
CA LEU A 114 -6.89 -6.35 12.25
C LEU A 114 -6.04 -7.59 11.91
N PHE A 115 -5.24 -7.52 10.85
CA PHE A 115 -4.33 -8.61 10.49
C PHE A 115 -3.29 -8.85 11.59
N ALA A 116 -2.67 -7.80 12.10
CA ALA A 116 -1.66 -7.91 13.15
C ALA A 116 -2.21 -8.51 14.45
N GLN A 117 -3.43 -8.14 14.85
CA GLN A 117 -4.10 -8.69 16.03
C GLN A 117 -4.52 -10.17 15.86
N ASN A 118 -4.68 -10.60 14.60
CA ASN A 118 -4.93 -12.02 14.28
C ASN A 118 -3.65 -12.82 14.03
N GLY A 119 -2.48 -12.27 14.37
CA GLY A 119 -1.22 -12.99 14.38
C GLY A 119 -0.48 -12.99 13.04
N PHE A 120 -0.81 -12.09 12.11
CA PHE A 120 -0.09 -11.90 10.86
C PHE A 120 0.86 -10.71 10.94
N GLY A 121 2.07 -10.84 10.41
CA GLY A 121 2.86 -9.68 10.02
C GLY A 121 2.26 -9.05 8.77
N VAL A 122 2.37 -7.72 8.62
CA VAL A 122 1.84 -7.02 7.43
C VAL A 122 2.96 -6.23 6.76
N LEU A 123 3.21 -6.55 5.50
CA LEU A 123 4.14 -5.83 4.65
C LEU A 123 3.37 -4.95 3.68
N GLU A 124 3.60 -3.64 3.74
CA GLU A 124 3.20 -2.64 2.75
C GLU A 124 4.46 -2.14 2.05
N LEU A 125 4.46 -2.09 0.72
CA LEU A 125 5.62 -1.72 -0.07
C LEU A 125 5.20 -0.80 -1.21
N ASP A 126 5.96 0.29 -1.42
CA ASP A 126 5.83 1.19 -2.57
C ASP A 126 6.77 0.73 -3.68
N ASN A 127 6.25 -0.04 -4.62
CA ASN A 127 6.95 -0.43 -5.83
C ASN A 127 7.13 0.75 -6.79
N ARG A 128 8.04 0.64 -7.74
CA ARG A 128 8.13 1.56 -8.89
C ARG A 128 6.76 1.68 -9.55
N GLY A 129 6.42 2.90 -9.98
CA GLY A 129 5.07 3.28 -10.44
C GLY A 129 4.23 3.98 -9.37
N SER A 130 4.47 3.76 -8.08
CA SER A 130 3.77 4.50 -7.02
C SER A 130 4.24 5.96 -6.95
N SER A 131 3.43 6.83 -6.33
CA SER A 131 3.62 8.28 -6.36
C SER A 131 4.57 8.84 -5.30
N ASN A 132 4.85 10.15 -5.44
CA ASN A 132 5.58 10.99 -4.48
C ASN A 132 7.09 10.69 -4.35
N ARG A 133 7.69 9.99 -5.32
CA ARG A 133 9.13 9.70 -5.36
C ARG A 133 9.81 10.24 -6.64
N GLY A 134 9.06 11.03 -7.41
CA GLY A 134 9.53 11.66 -8.63
C GLY A 134 9.36 10.80 -9.88
N ARG A 135 9.52 11.47 -11.03
CA ARG A 135 9.19 10.90 -12.33
C ARG A 135 9.94 9.61 -12.67
N SER A 136 11.22 9.53 -12.32
CA SER A 136 12.04 8.33 -12.58
C SER A 136 11.52 7.08 -11.86
N PHE A 137 10.88 7.26 -10.71
CA PHE A 137 10.24 6.20 -9.95
C PHE A 137 8.85 5.84 -10.49
N GLU A 138 8.10 6.82 -10.96
CA GLU A 138 6.72 6.66 -11.46
C GLU A 138 6.67 6.11 -12.89
N GLN A 139 7.63 6.50 -13.73
CA GLN A 139 7.61 6.22 -15.18
C GLN A 139 7.83 4.75 -15.60
N PRO A 140 8.53 3.86 -14.87
CA PRO A 140 8.80 2.48 -15.31
C PRO A 140 7.56 1.66 -15.67
N ILE A 141 6.39 1.99 -15.13
CA ILE A 141 5.12 1.31 -15.45
C ILE A 141 4.46 1.81 -16.73
N TYR A 142 4.98 2.89 -17.35
CA TYR A 142 4.34 3.47 -18.53
C TYR A 142 4.34 2.47 -19.69
N LYS A 143 3.16 2.21 -20.24
CA LYS A 143 2.84 1.24 -21.27
C LYS A 143 2.99 -0.25 -20.87
N SER A 144 3.28 -0.55 -19.59
CA SER A 144 3.44 -1.95 -19.14
C SER A 144 3.11 -2.09 -17.65
N LEU A 145 1.85 -2.33 -17.32
CA LEU A 145 1.41 -2.51 -15.95
C LEU A 145 1.55 -3.96 -15.49
N GLY A 146 1.80 -4.16 -14.18
CA GLY A 146 1.87 -5.48 -13.55
C GLY A 146 3.18 -6.25 -13.82
N GLY A 147 4.21 -5.58 -14.28
CA GLY A 147 5.55 -6.14 -14.49
C GLY A 147 6.50 -5.74 -13.37
N VAL A 148 7.14 -4.58 -13.53
CA VAL A 148 8.12 -4.06 -12.56
C VAL A 148 7.56 -3.91 -11.14
N GLU A 149 6.27 -3.66 -11.02
CA GLU A 149 5.60 -3.61 -9.73
C GLU A 149 5.67 -4.94 -8.99
N ILE A 150 5.44 -6.06 -9.69
CA ILE A 150 5.56 -7.41 -9.10
C ILE A 150 7.00 -7.74 -8.78
N GLU A 151 7.95 -7.40 -9.64
CA GLU A 151 9.37 -7.57 -9.35
C GLU A 151 9.77 -6.90 -8.03
N ASP A 152 9.32 -5.66 -7.81
CA ASP A 152 9.60 -4.92 -6.58
C ASP A 152 8.90 -5.52 -5.35
N GLN A 153 7.66 -6.02 -5.50
CA GLN A 153 6.98 -6.74 -4.41
C GLN A 153 7.76 -8.01 -4.01
N LEU A 154 8.33 -8.72 -4.99
CA LEU A 154 9.15 -9.91 -4.73
C LEU A 154 10.47 -9.58 -4.03
N LEU A 155 11.06 -8.41 -4.26
CA LEU A 155 12.20 -7.92 -3.46
C LEU A 155 11.83 -7.76 -1.98
N GLY A 156 10.62 -7.28 -1.70
CA GLY A 156 10.09 -7.24 -0.33
C GLY A 156 10.04 -8.64 0.32
N LEU A 157 9.69 -9.68 -0.45
CA LEU A 157 9.70 -11.05 0.06
C LEU A 157 11.13 -11.57 0.30
N ASP A 158 12.11 -11.11 -0.48
CA ASP A 158 13.51 -11.47 -0.23
C ASP A 158 14.01 -10.85 1.08
N MET A 159 13.65 -9.60 1.36
CA MET A 159 13.96 -8.93 2.62
C MET A 159 13.38 -9.68 3.84
N LEU A 160 12.19 -10.27 3.72
CA LEU A 160 11.57 -11.01 4.83
C LEU A 160 12.42 -12.21 5.30
N LYS A 161 13.31 -12.74 4.47
CA LYS A 161 14.22 -13.84 4.84
C LYS A 161 15.22 -13.42 5.92
N GLU A 162 15.56 -12.13 5.98
CA GLU A 162 16.49 -11.55 6.95
C GLU A 162 15.79 -11.14 8.27
N ILE A 163 14.47 -11.31 8.34
CA ILE A 163 13.66 -10.93 9.52
C ILE A 163 13.39 -12.18 10.36
N ASP A 164 14.00 -12.28 11.53
CA ASP A 164 13.99 -13.47 12.39
C ASP A 164 12.58 -13.99 12.71
N TRP A 165 11.63 -13.10 12.95
CA TRP A 165 10.27 -13.47 13.34
C TRP A 165 9.35 -13.73 12.14
N ALA A 166 9.70 -13.29 10.92
CA ALA A 166 8.87 -13.46 9.74
C ALA A 166 8.97 -14.89 9.18
N ASP A 167 7.84 -15.42 8.75
CA ASP A 167 7.78 -16.66 7.97
C ASP A 167 7.72 -16.32 6.48
N SER A 168 8.89 -16.22 5.86
CA SER A 168 9.04 -15.89 4.44
C SER A 168 8.52 -16.95 3.47
N GLU A 169 8.21 -18.16 3.98
CA GLU A 169 7.62 -19.26 3.18
C GLU A 169 6.09 -19.26 3.21
N ASN A 170 5.48 -18.61 4.22
CA ASN A 170 4.03 -18.49 4.37
C ASN A 170 3.60 -17.03 4.18
N VAL A 171 3.61 -16.57 2.94
CA VAL A 171 3.26 -15.20 2.56
C VAL A 171 1.99 -15.19 1.72
N GLY A 172 0.94 -14.54 2.23
CA GLY A 172 -0.27 -14.23 1.47
C GLY A 172 -0.19 -12.83 0.83
N ILE A 173 -1.03 -12.58 -0.18
CA ILE A 173 -1.17 -11.26 -0.81
C ILE A 173 -2.63 -10.82 -0.79
N PHE A 174 -2.88 -9.58 -0.40
CA PHE A 174 -4.21 -8.98 -0.31
C PHE A 174 -4.22 -7.59 -0.90
N GLY A 175 -5.18 -7.32 -1.79
CA GLY A 175 -5.36 -6.00 -2.35
C GLY A 175 -6.75 -5.72 -2.89
N HIS A 176 -7.07 -4.43 -3.01
CA HIS A 176 -8.34 -3.93 -3.54
C HIS A 176 -8.08 -3.05 -4.77
N SER A 177 -8.96 -3.10 -5.77
CA SER A 177 -8.88 -2.31 -7.00
C SER A 177 -7.58 -2.60 -7.76
N TYR A 178 -6.69 -1.63 -7.99
CA TYR A 178 -5.35 -1.88 -8.52
C TYR A 178 -4.58 -2.90 -7.67
N GLY A 179 -4.73 -2.86 -6.34
CA GLY A 179 -4.14 -3.88 -5.45
C GLY A 179 -4.73 -5.27 -5.68
N GLY A 180 -6.01 -5.36 -6.06
CA GLY A 180 -6.63 -6.62 -6.50
C GLY A 180 -6.01 -7.14 -7.80
N TYR A 181 -5.78 -6.25 -8.77
CA TYR A 181 -5.02 -6.55 -9.99
C TYR A 181 -3.60 -7.04 -9.66
N MET A 182 -2.88 -6.34 -8.78
CA MET A 182 -1.55 -6.73 -8.32
C MET A 182 -1.56 -8.11 -7.64
N THR A 183 -2.60 -8.41 -6.87
CA THR A 183 -2.78 -9.73 -6.26
C THR A 183 -2.89 -10.82 -7.33
N LEU A 184 -3.72 -10.62 -8.35
CA LEU A 184 -3.86 -11.57 -9.45
C LEU A 184 -2.56 -11.75 -10.24
N MET A 185 -1.91 -10.64 -10.61
CA MET A 185 -0.62 -10.67 -11.32
C MET A 185 0.46 -11.36 -10.49
N GLY A 186 0.53 -11.08 -9.20
CA GLY A 186 1.49 -11.69 -8.27
C GLY A 186 1.31 -13.22 -8.18
N LEU A 187 0.05 -13.69 -8.10
CA LEU A 187 -0.25 -15.14 -8.09
C LEU A 187 0.01 -15.82 -9.44
N CYS A 188 -0.15 -15.09 -10.55
CA CYS A 188 0.15 -15.63 -11.88
C CYS A 188 1.64 -15.69 -12.17
N GLN A 189 2.42 -14.69 -11.72
CA GLN A 189 3.84 -14.54 -12.06
C GLN A 189 4.77 -15.18 -11.04
N SER A 190 4.28 -15.56 -9.84
CA SER A 190 5.13 -16.10 -8.79
C SER A 190 4.42 -17.17 -7.96
N THR A 191 5.16 -18.20 -7.60
CA THR A 191 4.71 -19.24 -6.65
C THR A 191 5.06 -18.91 -5.19
N ARG A 192 5.64 -17.75 -4.94
CA ARG A 192 6.05 -17.33 -3.58
C ARG A 192 4.90 -16.86 -2.70
N PHE A 193 3.75 -16.54 -3.29
CA PHE A 193 2.54 -16.26 -2.54
C PHE A 193 1.75 -17.56 -2.35
N CYS A 194 1.55 -17.97 -1.11
CA CYS A 194 0.85 -19.21 -0.76
C CYS A 194 -0.68 -19.09 -0.91
N ALA A 195 -1.23 -17.88 -0.87
CA ALA A 195 -2.65 -17.58 -1.09
C ALA A 195 -2.84 -16.11 -1.46
N GLY A 196 -3.97 -15.77 -2.10
CA GLY A 196 -4.33 -14.39 -2.39
C GLY A 196 -5.80 -14.07 -2.15
N VAL A 197 -6.05 -12.81 -1.78
CA VAL A 197 -7.41 -12.25 -1.71
C VAL A 197 -7.44 -11.00 -2.60
N SER A 198 -8.20 -11.08 -3.67
CA SER A 198 -8.33 -10.01 -4.67
C SER A 198 -9.74 -9.42 -4.60
N VAL A 199 -9.82 -8.13 -4.32
CA VAL A 199 -11.10 -7.42 -4.17
C VAL A 199 -11.26 -6.42 -5.30
N ALA A 200 -12.35 -6.52 -6.05
CA ALA A 200 -12.72 -5.64 -7.17
C ALA A 200 -11.54 -5.36 -8.13
N PRO A 201 -10.86 -6.40 -8.66
CA PRO A 201 -9.68 -6.20 -9.49
C PRO A 201 -10.04 -5.78 -10.90
N VAL A 202 -9.18 -4.95 -11.50
CA VAL A 202 -9.13 -4.87 -12.98
C VAL A 202 -8.53 -6.17 -13.51
N SER A 203 -9.19 -6.82 -14.44
CA SER A 203 -8.71 -8.06 -15.06
C SER A 203 -8.13 -7.84 -16.47
N ASP A 204 -8.67 -6.86 -17.19
CA ASP A 204 -8.19 -6.40 -18.51
C ASP A 204 -8.32 -4.89 -18.59
N TRP A 205 -7.21 -4.20 -18.80
CA TRP A 205 -7.17 -2.73 -18.86
C TRP A 205 -7.99 -2.13 -20.02
N ARG A 206 -8.33 -2.91 -21.01
CA ARG A 206 -9.23 -2.48 -22.10
C ARG A 206 -10.68 -2.33 -21.66
N LEU A 207 -11.03 -2.89 -20.49
CA LEU A 207 -12.37 -2.84 -19.89
C LEU A 207 -12.49 -1.75 -18.80
N TYR A 208 -11.38 -1.07 -18.48
CA TYR A 208 -11.39 0.03 -17.51
C TYR A 208 -11.53 1.38 -18.22
N ASP A 209 -11.86 2.46 -17.48
CA ASP A 209 -12.08 3.78 -18.06
C ASP A 209 -10.87 4.28 -18.86
N THR A 210 -11.14 4.97 -19.97
CA THR A 210 -10.12 5.42 -20.92
C THR A 210 -9.26 6.54 -20.34
N HIS A 211 -9.84 7.43 -19.53
CA HIS A 211 -9.11 8.56 -18.96
C HIS A 211 -7.96 8.10 -18.06
N TYR A 212 -8.21 7.08 -17.23
CA TYR A 212 -7.17 6.48 -16.38
C TYR A 212 -6.24 5.59 -17.21
N THR A 213 -6.81 4.66 -17.97
CA THR A 213 -6.04 3.62 -18.64
C THR A 213 -5.09 4.19 -19.69
N GLU A 214 -5.57 5.05 -20.57
CA GLU A 214 -4.76 5.60 -21.66
C GLU A 214 -3.66 6.53 -21.15
N ARG A 215 -3.84 7.15 -19.99
CA ARG A 215 -2.78 7.93 -19.32
C ARG A 215 -1.53 7.10 -19.05
N TYR A 216 -1.72 5.83 -18.66
CA TYR A 216 -0.60 4.95 -18.27
C TYR A 216 -0.23 3.97 -19.37
N MET A 217 -1.18 3.54 -20.18
CA MET A 217 -0.98 2.50 -21.19
C MET A 217 -0.91 3.03 -22.63
N GLY A 218 -1.34 4.27 -22.88
CA GLY A 218 -1.57 4.77 -24.23
C GLY A 218 -2.80 4.13 -24.88
N LEU A 219 -3.04 4.42 -26.15
CA LEU A 219 -4.13 3.80 -26.90
C LEU A 219 -3.87 2.30 -27.09
N PRO A 220 -4.90 1.44 -27.01
CA PRO A 220 -4.73 -0.01 -27.25
C PRO A 220 -4.11 -0.33 -28.60
N ILE A 221 -4.46 0.40 -29.65
CA ILE A 221 -3.91 0.21 -31.00
C ILE A 221 -2.40 0.56 -31.09
N ASP A 222 -1.92 1.44 -30.23
CA ASP A 222 -0.52 1.87 -30.21
C ASP A 222 0.34 1.08 -29.21
N ASN A 223 -0.28 0.17 -28.44
CA ASN A 223 0.38 -0.59 -27.37
C ASN A 223 -0.24 -1.97 -27.16
N GLU A 224 -0.53 -2.69 -28.24
CA GLU A 224 -1.17 -4.02 -28.15
C GLU A 224 -0.40 -5.00 -27.26
N GLU A 225 0.92 -5.01 -27.36
CA GLU A 225 1.80 -5.88 -26.55
C GLU A 225 1.72 -5.55 -25.05
N GLY A 226 1.73 -4.26 -24.68
CA GLY A 226 1.62 -3.83 -23.29
C GLY A 226 0.27 -4.22 -22.69
N TYR A 227 -0.81 -4.00 -23.40
CA TYR A 227 -2.15 -4.45 -22.98
C TYR A 227 -2.24 -5.98 -22.85
N ALA A 228 -1.63 -6.72 -23.77
CA ALA A 228 -1.62 -8.18 -23.70
C ALA A 228 -0.84 -8.71 -22.51
N LYS A 229 0.32 -8.12 -22.19
CA LYS A 229 1.16 -8.45 -21.01
C LYS A 229 0.48 -8.07 -19.70
N SER A 230 -0.23 -6.95 -19.67
CA SER A 230 -0.92 -6.45 -18.47
C SER A 230 -2.29 -7.14 -18.23
N ASN A 231 -2.71 -8.02 -19.12
CA ASN A 231 -4.00 -8.71 -19.01
C ASN A 231 -3.87 -9.97 -18.15
N VAL A 232 -4.60 -9.99 -17.03
CA VAL A 232 -4.64 -11.13 -16.10
C VAL A 232 -5.18 -12.39 -16.78
N ILE A 233 -6.19 -12.25 -17.62
CA ILE A 233 -6.85 -13.40 -18.27
C ILE A 233 -5.86 -14.18 -19.15
N ASN A 234 -4.91 -13.50 -19.78
CA ASN A 234 -3.87 -14.15 -20.57
C ASN A 234 -2.91 -15.00 -19.72
N GLN A 235 -2.80 -14.72 -18.41
CA GLN A 235 -1.87 -15.35 -17.48
C GLN A 235 -2.56 -16.30 -16.48
N ILE A 236 -3.88 -16.29 -16.40
CA ILE A 236 -4.64 -17.01 -15.36
C ILE A 236 -4.35 -18.53 -15.32
N HIS A 237 -3.92 -19.10 -16.44
CA HIS A 237 -3.55 -20.52 -16.53
C HIS A 237 -2.30 -20.88 -15.71
N THR A 238 -1.49 -19.89 -15.31
CA THR A 238 -0.30 -20.08 -14.46
C THR A 238 -0.63 -20.05 -12.97
N LEU A 239 -1.82 -19.56 -12.58
CA LEU A 239 -2.26 -19.46 -11.20
C LEU A 239 -2.38 -20.85 -10.55
N LYS A 240 -1.66 -21.09 -9.47
CA LYS A 240 -1.63 -22.36 -8.73
C LYS A 240 -2.06 -22.20 -7.28
N SER A 241 -1.84 -21.03 -6.68
CA SER A 241 -2.16 -20.79 -5.30
C SER A 241 -3.66 -20.51 -5.09
N PRO A 242 -4.23 -20.85 -3.94
CA PRO A 242 -5.60 -20.51 -3.60
C PRO A 242 -5.90 -19.02 -3.76
N LEU A 243 -7.03 -18.70 -4.37
CA LEU A 243 -7.50 -17.36 -4.59
C LEU A 243 -8.92 -17.19 -4.05
N LEU A 244 -9.14 -16.16 -3.23
CA LEU A 244 -10.45 -15.62 -2.93
C LEU A 244 -10.66 -14.36 -3.80
N LEU A 245 -11.61 -14.43 -4.72
CA LEU A 245 -12.02 -13.30 -5.55
C LEU A 245 -13.32 -12.72 -4.99
N MET A 246 -13.32 -11.42 -4.73
CA MET A 246 -14.49 -10.68 -4.24
C MET A 246 -14.79 -9.51 -5.17
N HIS A 247 -16.07 -9.39 -5.59
CA HIS A 247 -16.50 -8.30 -6.48
C HIS A 247 -17.95 -7.92 -6.22
N GLY A 248 -18.25 -6.63 -6.31
CA GLY A 248 -19.62 -6.13 -6.19
C GLY A 248 -20.42 -6.43 -7.47
N MET A 249 -21.64 -6.98 -7.30
CA MET A 249 -22.53 -7.26 -8.44
C MET A 249 -23.03 -6.00 -9.16
N ALA A 250 -22.92 -4.85 -8.52
CA ALA A 250 -23.32 -3.54 -9.03
C ALA A 250 -22.14 -2.56 -9.00
N ASP A 251 -20.92 -3.07 -9.18
CA ASP A 251 -19.72 -2.23 -9.30
C ASP A 251 -19.79 -1.48 -10.63
N ASP A 252 -19.90 -0.16 -10.57
CA ASP A 252 -20.00 0.73 -11.73
C ASP A 252 -18.66 1.36 -12.13
N ASN A 253 -17.61 1.05 -11.39
CA ASN A 253 -16.26 1.53 -11.64
C ASN A 253 -15.38 0.44 -12.29
N VAL A 254 -15.35 -0.75 -11.72
CA VAL A 254 -14.61 -1.90 -12.24
C VAL A 254 -15.62 -2.96 -12.68
N LEU A 255 -15.80 -3.09 -14.00
CA LEU A 255 -16.74 -4.01 -14.60
C LEU A 255 -16.18 -5.43 -14.75
#